data_8cf4ca1013218d1dca3d0483994e510d
#
_entry.id   8cf4ca1013218d1dca3d0483994e510d
#
_cell.length_a   1.000
_cell.length_b   1.000
_cell.length_c   1.000
_cell.angle_alpha   90.00
_cell.angle_beta   90.00
_cell.angle_gamma   90.00
#
_symmetry.space_group_name_H-M   'P 1'
#
loop_
_entity.id
_entity.type
_entity.pdbx_description
1 polymer ?
#
loop_
_entity_poly.entity_id
_entity_poly.type
_entity_poly.pdbx_seq_one_letter_code
_entity_poly.pdbx_strand_id
1 'polypeptide(L)'
;MQSFEQSTVNEQKPRLSLDNIEKSLSEIQDTLEKFGLTANQSKVYLFLGKNGTKTATEVFQALKLPRTETYQILSSLQSKGIVSAIIGHPVKFTAIEISEAISSIIDSEKQKIKKLEKQKADLIELWQTVPIGNNEKVEDEKFQILQGENRINSKINEMINDTDSKVCVIGNEKDFANFYHTDILESIAKIDNCKILTASTQKTKYMYEEIKKTNI
;
A
#
# COMPACT_ATOMS: atom_id res chain seq x y z
N MET A 1 -57.24 -18.59 -21.09
CA MET A 1 -56.53 -17.39 -21.57
C MET A 1 -56.15 -16.55 -20.36
N GLN A 2 -54.96 -16.72 -19.84
CA GLN A 2 -54.42 -15.92 -18.76
C GLN A 2 -53.24 -15.14 -19.32
N SER A 3 -53.34 -13.82 -19.27
CA SER A 3 -52.37 -12.87 -19.74
C SER A 3 -51.25 -12.76 -18.73
N PHE A 4 -50.01 -13.08 -19.12
CA PHE A 4 -48.81 -12.79 -18.33
C PHE A 4 -48.42 -11.34 -18.49
N GLU A 5 -48.64 -10.53 -17.45
CA GLU A 5 -48.08 -9.20 -17.33
C GLU A 5 -46.56 -9.32 -17.02
N GLN A 6 -45.75 -8.89 -17.96
CA GLN A 6 -44.33 -8.70 -17.76
C GLN A 6 -44.11 -7.38 -17.01
N SER A 7 -43.81 -7.48 -15.71
CA SER A 7 -43.34 -6.35 -14.91
C SER A 7 -41.87 -6.06 -15.28
N THR A 8 -41.67 -5.07 -16.13
CA THR A 8 -40.34 -4.48 -16.35
C THR A 8 -39.96 -3.67 -15.12
N VAL A 9 -39.08 -4.23 -14.29
CA VAL A 9 -38.42 -3.49 -13.21
C VAL A 9 -37.40 -2.56 -13.86
N ASN A 10 -37.77 -1.30 -13.94
CA ASN A 10 -36.91 -0.22 -14.38
C ASN A 10 -36.03 0.21 -13.19
N GLU A 11 -34.87 -0.38 -13.04
CA GLU A 11 -33.84 0.07 -12.06
C GLU A 11 -33.33 1.45 -12.46
N GLN A 12 -33.98 2.47 -11.92
CA GLN A 12 -33.48 3.84 -11.97
C GLN A 12 -32.20 3.93 -11.12
N LYS A 13 -31.02 3.87 -11.74
CA LYS A 13 -29.78 4.29 -11.11
C LYS A 13 -29.96 5.74 -10.60
N PRO A 14 -29.62 6.01 -9.32
CA PRO A 14 -29.77 7.37 -8.77
C PRO A 14 -28.91 8.33 -9.61
N ARG A 15 -29.52 9.43 -10.08
CA ARG A 15 -28.80 10.54 -10.73
C ARG A 15 -27.90 11.18 -9.67
N LEU A 16 -26.63 10.83 -9.66
CA LEU A 16 -25.61 11.49 -8.84
C LEU A 16 -25.58 12.99 -9.23
N SER A 17 -25.63 13.88 -8.25
CA SER A 17 -25.38 15.30 -8.48
C SER A 17 -23.98 15.51 -9.03
N LEU A 18 -23.77 16.57 -9.84
CA LEU A 18 -22.44 16.87 -10.40
C LEU A 18 -21.36 16.95 -9.32
N ASP A 19 -21.67 17.56 -8.17
CA ASP A 19 -20.79 17.67 -7.01
C ASP A 19 -20.36 16.29 -6.45
N ASN A 20 -21.29 15.34 -6.39
CA ASN A 20 -20.98 13.98 -5.95
C ASN A 20 -20.07 13.23 -6.94
N ILE A 21 -20.23 13.48 -8.24
CA ILE A 21 -19.37 12.87 -9.27
C ILE A 21 -17.95 13.44 -9.18
N GLU A 22 -17.79 14.74 -9.01
CA GLU A 22 -16.47 15.38 -8.87
C GLU A 22 -15.75 14.89 -7.61
N LYS A 23 -16.47 14.81 -6.49
CA LYS A 23 -15.93 14.26 -5.24
C LYS A 23 -15.46 12.81 -5.42
N SER A 24 -16.30 11.96 -6.02
CA SER A 24 -15.93 10.56 -6.28
C SER A 24 -14.71 10.43 -7.20
N LEU A 25 -14.58 11.28 -8.21
CA LEU A 25 -13.42 11.29 -9.09
C LEU A 25 -12.14 11.70 -8.37
N SER A 26 -12.22 12.68 -7.45
CA SER A 26 -11.08 13.07 -6.61
C SER A 26 -10.66 11.92 -5.69
N GLU A 27 -11.61 11.27 -5.02
CA GLU A 27 -11.34 10.12 -4.15
C GLU A 27 -10.72 8.93 -4.92
N ILE A 28 -11.18 8.68 -6.15
CA ILE A 28 -10.59 7.66 -7.01
C ILE A 28 -9.18 8.06 -7.42
N GLN A 29 -8.93 9.32 -7.77
CA GLN A 29 -7.60 9.82 -8.10
C GLN A 29 -6.63 9.62 -6.94
N ASP A 30 -6.98 10.06 -5.73
CA ASP A 30 -6.18 9.91 -4.51
C ASP A 30 -5.87 8.43 -4.21
N THR A 31 -6.85 7.56 -4.49
CA THR A 31 -6.67 6.12 -4.32
C THR A 31 -5.70 5.55 -5.36
N LEU A 32 -5.81 5.93 -6.63
CA LEU A 32 -4.88 5.50 -7.69
C LEU A 32 -3.44 5.95 -7.41
N GLU A 33 -3.26 7.12 -6.76
CA GLU A 33 -1.95 7.58 -6.33
C GLU A 33 -1.33 6.66 -5.27
N LYS A 34 -2.14 6.11 -4.36
CA LYS A 34 -1.69 5.08 -3.38
C LYS A 34 -1.28 3.78 -4.07
N PHE A 35 -1.84 3.46 -5.23
CA PHE A 35 -1.41 2.36 -6.09
C PHE A 35 -0.18 2.68 -6.96
N GLY A 36 0.48 3.81 -6.73
CA GLY A 36 1.75 4.16 -7.37
C GLY A 36 1.61 4.83 -8.75
N LEU A 37 0.46 5.45 -9.03
CA LEU A 37 0.32 6.36 -10.15
C LEU A 37 0.69 7.79 -9.70
N THR A 38 1.24 8.59 -10.60
CA THR A 38 1.36 10.02 -10.35
C THR A 38 0.01 10.72 -10.57
N ALA A 39 -0.17 11.93 -10.02
CA ALA A 39 -1.39 12.71 -10.18
C ALA A 39 -1.78 12.89 -11.67
N ASN A 40 -0.81 13.16 -12.55
CA ASN A 40 -1.08 13.28 -13.98
C ASN A 40 -1.39 11.93 -14.65
N GLN A 41 -0.77 10.83 -14.21
CA GLN A 41 -1.11 9.48 -14.68
C GLN A 41 -2.55 9.12 -14.30
N SER A 42 -2.96 9.37 -13.06
CA SER A 42 -4.34 9.13 -12.60
C SER A 42 -5.33 9.95 -13.39
N LYS A 43 -5.06 11.24 -13.64
CA LYS A 43 -5.91 12.12 -14.48
C LYS A 43 -6.07 11.59 -15.90
N VAL A 44 -4.98 11.18 -16.56
CA VAL A 44 -5.02 10.65 -17.93
C VAL A 44 -5.80 9.34 -17.99
N TYR A 45 -5.56 8.42 -17.03
CA TYR A 45 -6.29 7.17 -16.95
C TYR A 45 -7.81 7.39 -16.75
N LEU A 46 -8.20 8.24 -15.80
CA LEU A 46 -9.60 8.57 -15.55
C LEU A 46 -10.25 9.27 -16.74
N PHE A 47 -9.51 10.15 -17.42
CA PHE A 47 -10.01 10.80 -18.63
C PHE A 47 -10.32 9.78 -19.74
N LEU A 48 -9.42 8.84 -19.99
CA LEU A 48 -9.62 7.77 -20.98
C LEU A 48 -10.76 6.83 -20.57
N GLY A 49 -10.82 6.43 -19.29
CA GLY A 49 -11.89 5.58 -18.77
C GLY A 49 -13.29 6.20 -18.90
N LYS A 50 -13.36 7.52 -18.70
CA LYS A 50 -14.64 8.27 -18.75
C LYS A 50 -15.07 8.64 -20.17
N ASN A 51 -14.11 8.97 -21.05
CA ASN A 51 -14.39 9.49 -22.40
C ASN A 51 -14.12 8.46 -23.51
N GLY A 52 -13.71 7.25 -23.15
CA GLY A 52 -13.40 6.20 -24.11
C GLY A 52 -12.08 6.44 -24.87
N THR A 53 -11.97 5.81 -26.00
CA THR A 53 -10.76 5.84 -26.84
C THR A 53 -10.45 7.23 -27.37
N LYS A 54 -9.22 7.72 -27.14
CA LYS A 54 -8.75 9.05 -27.52
C LYS A 54 -7.35 9.02 -28.12
N THR A 55 -7.03 9.99 -28.97
CA THR A 55 -5.66 10.25 -29.43
C THR A 55 -4.87 11.01 -28.35
N ALA A 56 -3.53 10.95 -28.42
CA ALA A 56 -2.69 11.74 -27.51
C ALA A 56 -2.97 13.25 -27.64
N THR A 57 -3.33 13.73 -28.84
CA THR A 57 -3.69 15.13 -29.10
C THR A 57 -4.95 15.53 -28.32
N GLU A 58 -5.99 14.72 -28.37
CA GLU A 58 -7.22 14.97 -27.61
C GLU A 58 -6.97 14.96 -26.10
N VAL A 59 -6.11 14.05 -25.61
CA VAL A 59 -5.75 13.96 -24.19
C VAL A 59 -5.03 15.24 -23.71
N PHE A 60 -3.95 15.66 -24.40
CA PHE A 60 -3.21 16.84 -23.92
C PHE A 60 -4.02 18.13 -24.03
N GLN A 61 -4.88 18.26 -25.04
CA GLN A 61 -5.74 19.42 -25.18
C GLN A 61 -6.80 19.48 -24.07
N ALA A 62 -7.46 18.34 -23.80
CA ALA A 62 -8.50 18.26 -22.77
C ALA A 62 -7.97 18.49 -21.35
N LEU A 63 -6.81 17.90 -21.04
CA LEU A 63 -6.22 17.97 -19.71
C LEU A 63 -5.23 19.15 -19.53
N LYS A 64 -4.99 19.93 -20.58
CA LYS A 64 -4.04 21.05 -20.60
C LYS A 64 -2.63 20.62 -20.14
N LEU A 65 -2.20 19.42 -20.53
CA LEU A 65 -0.87 18.90 -20.23
C LEU A 65 0.11 19.24 -21.39
N PRO A 66 1.42 19.35 -21.11
CA PRO A 66 2.42 19.46 -22.16
C PRO A 66 2.40 18.23 -23.08
N ARG A 67 2.53 18.45 -24.40
CA ARG A 67 2.48 17.37 -25.39
C ARG A 67 3.48 16.25 -25.07
N THR A 68 4.74 16.61 -24.82
CA THR A 68 5.80 15.62 -24.53
C THR A 68 5.50 14.79 -23.30
N GLU A 69 5.04 15.45 -22.22
CA GLU A 69 4.66 14.80 -20.98
C GLU A 69 3.49 13.81 -21.20
N THR A 70 2.49 14.20 -22.00
CA THR A 70 1.35 13.34 -22.30
C THR A 70 1.77 12.02 -22.98
N TYR A 71 2.71 12.07 -23.94
CA TYR A 71 3.23 10.85 -24.55
C TYR A 71 4.00 9.99 -23.54
N GLN A 72 4.79 10.59 -22.67
CA GLN A 72 5.49 9.87 -21.60
C GLN A 72 4.52 9.20 -20.62
N ILE A 73 3.45 9.92 -20.23
CA ILE A 73 2.39 9.37 -19.38
C ILE A 73 1.70 8.20 -20.05
N LEU A 74 1.25 8.35 -21.29
CA LEU A 74 0.59 7.29 -22.05
C LEU A 74 1.48 6.05 -22.20
N SER A 75 2.77 6.24 -22.53
CA SER A 75 3.75 5.15 -22.60
C SER A 75 3.93 4.46 -21.23
N SER A 76 4.00 5.24 -20.15
CA SER A 76 4.11 4.70 -18.80
C SER A 76 2.86 3.90 -18.38
N LEU A 77 1.66 4.39 -18.68
CA LEU A 77 0.41 3.68 -18.42
C LEU A 77 0.28 2.39 -19.25
N GLN A 78 0.79 2.40 -20.49
CA GLN A 78 0.89 1.19 -21.30
C GLN A 78 1.86 0.16 -20.72
N SER A 79 3.04 0.60 -20.26
CA SER A 79 4.02 -0.30 -19.62
C SER A 79 3.52 -0.89 -18.31
N LYS A 80 2.61 -0.20 -17.62
CA LYS A 80 1.89 -0.71 -16.44
C LYS A 80 0.71 -1.64 -16.82
N GLY A 81 0.38 -1.77 -18.10
CA GLY A 81 -0.71 -2.61 -18.58
C GLY A 81 -2.12 -2.07 -18.28
N ILE A 82 -2.27 -0.78 -17.98
CA ILE A 82 -3.55 -0.16 -17.61
C ILE A 82 -4.16 0.73 -18.71
N VAL A 83 -3.40 0.98 -19.77
CA VAL A 83 -3.84 1.64 -21.01
C VAL A 83 -3.37 0.82 -22.20
N SER A 84 -4.22 0.62 -23.20
CA SER A 84 -3.88 -0.03 -24.46
C SER A 84 -3.81 0.99 -25.60
N ALA A 85 -2.86 0.78 -26.53
CA ALA A 85 -2.82 1.52 -27.78
C ALA A 85 -3.51 0.74 -28.89
N ILE A 86 -4.37 1.43 -29.64
CA ILE A 86 -5.00 0.95 -30.87
C ILE A 86 -4.19 1.51 -32.03
N ILE A 87 -3.53 0.61 -32.76
CA ILE A 87 -2.69 0.97 -33.91
C ILE A 87 -3.57 1.51 -35.02
N GLY A 88 -3.25 2.72 -35.49
CA GLY A 88 -3.98 3.40 -36.57
C GLY A 88 -3.32 4.75 -36.87
N HIS A 89 -3.86 5.48 -37.83
CA HIS A 89 -3.41 6.83 -38.17
C HIS A 89 -4.56 7.83 -37.92
N PRO A 90 -4.57 8.55 -36.78
CA PRO A 90 -3.60 8.55 -35.67
C PRO A 90 -3.76 7.36 -34.71
N VAL A 91 -2.72 7.05 -33.93
CA VAL A 91 -2.77 6.07 -32.81
C VAL A 91 -3.73 6.58 -31.74
N LYS A 92 -4.56 5.68 -31.25
CA LYS A 92 -5.54 5.98 -30.18
C LYS A 92 -5.23 5.15 -28.94
N PHE A 93 -5.63 5.66 -27.79
CA PHE A 93 -5.41 5.05 -26.47
C PHE A 93 -6.75 4.82 -25.79
N THR A 94 -6.88 3.71 -25.08
CA THR A 94 -8.07 3.35 -24.31
C THR A 94 -7.64 2.85 -22.93
N ALA A 95 -8.37 3.25 -21.89
CA ALA A 95 -8.15 2.71 -20.55
C ALA A 95 -8.68 1.27 -20.48
N ILE A 96 -7.97 0.41 -19.75
CA ILE A 96 -8.45 -0.90 -19.34
C ILE A 96 -9.47 -0.71 -18.21
N GLU A 97 -10.41 -1.63 -18.07
CA GLU A 97 -11.42 -1.59 -17.01
C GLU A 97 -10.75 -1.51 -15.62
N ILE A 98 -11.33 -0.75 -14.70
CA ILE A 98 -10.69 -0.38 -13.42
C ILE A 98 -10.32 -1.59 -12.57
N SER A 99 -11.15 -2.62 -12.51
CA SER A 99 -10.88 -3.84 -11.73
C SER A 99 -9.68 -4.60 -12.28
N GLU A 100 -9.58 -4.71 -13.60
CA GLU A 100 -8.46 -5.35 -14.30
C GLU A 100 -7.18 -4.52 -14.17
N ALA A 101 -7.28 -3.20 -14.28
CA ALA A 101 -6.17 -2.28 -14.12
C ALA A 101 -5.56 -2.36 -12.72
N ILE A 102 -6.37 -2.35 -11.67
CA ILE A 102 -5.91 -2.49 -10.28
C ILE A 102 -5.28 -3.86 -10.05
N SER A 103 -5.89 -4.93 -10.56
CA SER A 103 -5.32 -6.28 -10.48
C SER A 103 -3.94 -6.36 -11.14
N SER A 104 -3.78 -5.75 -12.33
CA SER A 104 -2.50 -5.69 -13.05
C SER A 104 -1.42 -4.96 -12.24
N ILE A 105 -1.75 -3.84 -11.60
CA ILE A 105 -0.82 -3.10 -10.74
C ILE A 105 -0.41 -3.96 -9.54
N ILE A 106 -1.36 -4.56 -8.84
CA ILE A 106 -1.09 -5.42 -7.68
C ILE A 106 -0.18 -6.59 -8.06
N ASP A 107 -0.46 -7.24 -9.17
CA ASP A 107 0.33 -8.40 -9.62
C ASP A 107 1.76 -7.99 -10.04
N SER A 108 1.91 -6.81 -10.65
CA SER A 108 3.22 -6.23 -10.95
C SER A 108 4.03 -5.98 -9.67
N GLU A 109 3.41 -5.42 -8.63
CA GLU A 109 4.09 -5.19 -7.35
C GLU A 109 4.45 -6.51 -6.63
N LYS A 110 3.57 -7.52 -6.65
CA LYS A 110 3.87 -8.86 -6.13
C LYS A 110 5.07 -9.49 -6.84
N GLN A 111 5.15 -9.36 -8.17
CA GLN A 111 6.29 -9.87 -8.93
C GLN A 111 7.60 -9.16 -8.58
N LYS A 112 7.56 -7.83 -8.35
CA LYS A 112 8.73 -7.07 -7.88
C LYS A 112 9.20 -7.56 -6.51
N ILE A 113 8.27 -7.74 -5.57
CA ILE A 113 8.58 -8.26 -4.23
C ILE A 113 9.23 -9.63 -4.34
N LYS A 114 8.65 -10.56 -5.09
CA LYS A 114 9.20 -11.90 -5.30
C LYS A 114 10.60 -11.88 -5.90
N LYS A 115 10.86 -10.95 -6.83
CA LYS A 115 12.20 -10.76 -7.42
C LYS A 115 13.19 -10.25 -6.39
N LEU A 116 12.80 -9.28 -5.56
CA LEU A 116 13.62 -8.73 -4.49
C LEU A 116 13.93 -9.79 -3.41
N GLU A 117 12.95 -10.62 -3.04
CA GLU A 117 13.15 -11.72 -2.11
C GLU A 117 14.20 -12.72 -2.61
N LYS A 118 14.15 -13.06 -3.90
CA LYS A 118 15.17 -13.91 -4.52
C LYS A 118 16.55 -13.24 -4.49
N GLN A 119 16.63 -11.97 -4.87
CA GLN A 119 17.89 -11.22 -4.88
C GLN A 119 18.47 -11.01 -3.47
N LYS A 120 17.63 -11.01 -2.43
CA LYS A 120 18.07 -10.89 -1.04
C LYS A 120 19.00 -12.04 -0.64
N ALA A 121 18.68 -13.28 -1.01
CA ALA A 121 19.52 -14.43 -0.71
C ALA A 121 20.89 -14.32 -1.40
N ASP A 122 20.88 -14.02 -2.69
CA ASP A 122 22.09 -13.84 -3.49
C ASP A 122 22.98 -12.71 -2.94
N LEU A 123 22.36 -11.60 -2.51
CA LEU A 123 23.07 -10.47 -1.93
C LEU A 123 23.70 -10.80 -0.58
N ILE A 124 23.00 -11.56 0.27
CA ILE A 124 23.54 -12.00 1.58
C ILE A 124 24.74 -12.90 1.37
N GLU A 125 24.66 -13.86 0.45
CA GLU A 125 25.77 -14.73 0.10
C GLU A 125 26.97 -13.93 -0.42
N LEU A 126 26.74 -13.02 -1.36
CA LEU A 126 27.75 -12.13 -1.89
C LEU A 126 28.39 -11.26 -0.80
N TRP A 127 27.59 -10.72 0.13
CA TRP A 127 28.08 -9.92 1.24
C TRP A 127 29.04 -10.69 2.15
N GLN A 128 28.81 -11.99 2.37
CA GLN A 128 29.69 -12.85 3.16
C GLN A 128 31.09 -13.03 2.52
N THR A 129 31.21 -12.84 1.20
CA THR A 129 32.48 -12.91 0.49
C THR A 129 33.33 -11.64 0.59
N VAL A 130 32.71 -10.52 1.02
CA VAL A 130 33.42 -9.26 1.20
C VAL A 130 34.24 -9.31 2.50
N PRO A 131 35.55 -9.10 2.45
CA PRO A 131 36.35 -9.03 3.67
C PRO A 131 35.84 -7.86 4.52
N ILE A 132 35.25 -8.17 5.65
CA ILE A 132 34.90 -7.15 6.64
C ILE A 132 36.21 -6.76 7.28
N GLY A 133 36.64 -5.49 7.08
CA GLY A 133 37.79 -4.97 7.82
C GLY A 133 37.60 -5.25 9.29
N ASN A 134 38.67 -5.67 9.98
CA ASN A 134 38.65 -5.89 11.42
C ASN A 134 38.12 -4.60 12.10
N ASN A 135 36.81 -4.50 12.22
CA ASN A 135 36.25 -3.72 13.30
C ASN A 135 36.69 -4.48 14.56
N GLU A 136 37.76 -4.01 15.17
CA GLU A 136 38.03 -4.35 16.56
C GLU A 136 36.68 -4.27 17.23
N LYS A 137 36.20 -5.40 17.77
CA LYS A 137 34.99 -5.39 18.61
C LYS A 137 35.31 -4.36 19.67
N VAL A 138 34.69 -3.19 19.56
CA VAL A 138 34.73 -2.22 20.64
C VAL A 138 33.95 -2.90 21.76
N GLU A 139 34.73 -3.69 22.54
CA GLU A 139 34.27 -4.27 23.80
C GLU A 139 34.04 -3.09 24.73
N ASP A 140 32.91 -2.48 24.72
CA ASP A 140 32.36 -1.67 25.81
C ASP A 140 31.35 -0.58 25.36
N GLU A 141 30.67 -0.72 24.25
CA GLU A 141 29.52 0.15 24.05
C GLU A 141 28.33 -0.40 24.84
N LYS A 142 28.26 -0.02 26.13
CA LYS A 142 27.10 -0.32 27.01
C LYS A 142 25.80 0.31 26.53
N PHE A 143 25.86 1.22 25.56
CA PHE A 143 24.71 1.97 25.07
C PHE A 143 24.73 2.10 23.55
N GLN A 144 23.63 1.74 22.91
CA GLN A 144 23.40 1.96 21.49
C GLN A 144 22.24 2.93 21.29
N ILE A 145 22.44 3.99 20.52
CA ILE A 145 21.38 4.92 20.13
C ILE A 145 20.80 4.48 18.81
N LEU A 146 19.51 4.13 18.77
CA LEU A 146 18.79 3.79 17.55
C LEU A 146 17.96 4.99 17.08
N GLN A 147 18.02 5.27 15.78
CA GLN A 147 17.20 6.31 15.14
C GLN A 147 16.32 5.70 14.06
N GLY A 148 15.09 6.17 14.00
CA GLY A 148 14.08 5.71 13.03
C GLY A 148 13.17 4.62 13.58
N GLU A 149 11.86 4.83 13.41
CA GLU A 149 10.80 3.99 13.96
C GLU A 149 10.95 2.51 13.59
N ASN A 150 11.24 2.21 12.31
CA ASN A 150 11.40 0.85 11.85
C ASN A 150 12.58 0.13 12.53
N ARG A 151 13.71 0.84 12.76
CA ARG A 151 14.88 0.23 13.43
C ARG A 151 14.60 -0.02 14.91
N ILE A 152 13.91 0.91 15.56
CA ILE A 152 13.50 0.78 16.97
C ILE A 152 12.56 -0.42 17.10
N ASN A 153 11.52 -0.51 16.28
CA ASN A 153 10.55 -1.60 16.30
C ASN A 153 11.20 -2.95 16.00
N SER A 154 12.11 -3.02 15.00
CA SER A 154 12.86 -4.24 14.71
C SER A 154 13.72 -4.69 15.90
N LYS A 155 14.37 -3.74 16.60
CA LYS A 155 15.19 -4.09 17.78
C LYS A 155 14.34 -4.53 18.96
N ILE A 156 13.18 -3.91 19.16
CA ILE A 156 12.22 -4.35 20.19
C ILE A 156 11.75 -5.77 19.90
N ASN A 157 11.37 -6.09 18.66
CA ASN A 157 10.96 -7.43 18.27
C ASN A 157 12.09 -8.46 18.44
N GLU A 158 13.32 -8.12 18.07
CA GLU A 158 14.50 -8.96 18.32
C GLU A 158 14.66 -9.25 19.81
N MET A 159 14.66 -8.23 20.66
CA MET A 159 14.76 -8.39 22.12
C MET A 159 13.63 -9.23 22.72
N ILE A 160 12.41 -9.10 22.19
CA ILE A 160 11.26 -9.90 22.65
C ILE A 160 11.46 -11.37 22.25
N ASN A 161 11.86 -11.62 21.01
CA ASN A 161 12.04 -12.98 20.48
C ASN A 161 13.24 -13.71 21.12
N ASP A 162 14.28 -12.98 21.54
CA ASP A 162 15.45 -13.52 22.21
C ASP A 162 15.25 -13.73 23.73
N THR A 163 14.05 -13.45 24.23
CA THR A 163 13.76 -13.54 25.67
C THR A 163 13.21 -14.90 26.06
N ASP A 164 13.95 -15.63 26.89
CA ASP A 164 13.58 -16.96 27.37
C ASP A 164 12.78 -16.96 28.68
N SER A 165 12.67 -15.82 29.38
CA SER A 165 12.14 -15.84 30.75
C SER A 165 10.98 -14.88 30.99
N LYS A 166 11.17 -13.59 30.82
CA LYS A 166 10.17 -12.57 31.17
C LYS A 166 10.34 -11.29 30.41
N VAL A 167 9.22 -10.74 29.92
CA VAL A 167 9.15 -9.41 29.34
C VAL A 167 8.39 -8.46 30.26
N CYS A 168 8.92 -7.27 30.47
CA CYS A 168 8.28 -6.20 31.22
C CYS A 168 8.20 -4.95 30.33
N VAL A 169 6.99 -4.53 29.98
CA VAL A 169 6.76 -3.34 29.14
C VAL A 169 6.15 -2.24 30.00
N ILE A 170 6.80 -1.08 30.00
CA ILE A 170 6.33 0.12 30.70
C ILE A 170 6.20 1.23 29.67
N GLY A 171 5.02 1.84 29.59
CA GLY A 171 4.78 2.91 28.62
C GLY A 171 3.47 3.64 28.88
N ASN A 172 3.32 4.78 28.22
CA ASN A 172 2.08 5.55 28.24
C ASN A 172 1.12 5.06 27.15
N GLU A 173 -0.11 5.60 27.12
CA GLU A 173 -1.14 5.23 26.12
C GLU A 173 -0.67 5.41 24.68
N LYS A 174 0.13 6.46 24.39
CA LYS A 174 0.63 6.74 23.05
C LYS A 174 1.65 5.70 22.60
N ASP A 175 2.52 5.24 23.49
CA ASP A 175 3.50 4.21 23.21
C ASP A 175 2.80 2.89 22.84
N PHE A 176 1.78 2.51 23.62
CA PHE A 176 0.97 1.32 23.31
C PHE A 176 0.15 1.46 22.02
N ALA A 177 -0.35 2.65 21.71
CA ALA A 177 -1.03 2.89 20.43
C ALA A 177 -0.09 2.70 19.22
N ASN A 178 1.17 3.11 19.36
CA ASN A 178 2.17 2.87 18.32
C ASN A 178 2.45 1.38 18.17
N PHE A 179 2.59 0.62 19.26
CA PHE A 179 2.79 -0.83 19.21
C PHE A 179 1.60 -1.58 18.62
N TYR A 180 0.37 -1.08 18.76
CA TYR A 180 -0.85 -1.69 18.21
C TYR A 180 -0.84 -1.73 16.67
N HIS A 181 -0.13 -0.81 16.02
CA HIS A 181 0.00 -0.77 14.56
C HIS A 181 1.25 -1.52 14.05
N THR A 182 1.94 -2.24 14.93
CA THR A 182 3.14 -3.02 14.60
C THR A 182 2.99 -4.45 15.12
N ASP A 183 3.82 -5.36 14.62
CA ASP A 183 3.82 -6.77 15.05
C ASP A 183 4.33 -6.99 16.51
N ILE A 184 4.68 -5.90 17.20
CA ILE A 184 5.23 -5.94 18.57
C ILE A 184 4.21 -6.51 19.56
N LEU A 185 2.94 -6.12 19.47
CA LEU A 185 1.90 -6.66 20.36
C LEU A 185 1.65 -8.14 20.14
N GLU A 186 1.69 -8.61 18.90
CA GLU A 186 1.58 -10.03 18.58
C GLU A 186 2.77 -10.83 19.13
N SER A 187 3.98 -10.24 19.06
CA SER A 187 5.19 -10.85 19.63
C SER A 187 5.12 -10.92 21.15
N ILE A 188 4.67 -9.85 21.81
CA ILE A 188 4.43 -9.81 23.27
C ILE A 188 3.37 -10.82 23.69
N ALA A 189 2.31 -10.97 22.91
CA ALA A 189 1.20 -11.89 23.19
C ALA A 189 1.64 -13.36 23.25
N LYS A 190 2.70 -13.75 22.55
CA LYS A 190 3.25 -15.11 22.52
C LYS A 190 4.08 -15.49 23.76
N ILE A 191 4.34 -14.54 24.66
CA ILE A 191 5.20 -14.75 25.82
C ILE A 191 4.36 -15.07 27.06
N ASP A 192 4.55 -16.24 27.65
CA ASP A 192 3.80 -16.71 28.83
C ASP A 192 3.96 -15.80 30.05
N ASN A 193 5.14 -15.19 30.22
CA ASN A 193 5.43 -14.35 31.37
C ASN A 193 5.68 -12.88 30.95
N CYS A 194 4.62 -12.19 30.56
CA CYS A 194 4.64 -10.78 30.20
C CYS A 194 3.95 -9.91 31.28
N LYS A 195 4.58 -8.81 31.66
CA LYS A 195 3.98 -7.77 32.51
C LYS A 195 3.92 -6.46 31.76
N ILE A 196 2.74 -5.86 31.73
CA ILE A 196 2.49 -4.56 31.10
C ILE A 196 2.08 -3.57 32.20
N LEU A 197 2.81 -2.45 32.29
CA LEU A 197 2.49 -1.35 33.18
C LEU A 197 2.20 -0.10 32.35
N THR A 198 0.97 0.39 32.39
CA THR A 198 0.51 1.56 31.66
C THR A 198 -0.58 2.32 32.42
N ALA A 199 -0.92 3.54 31.98
CA ALA A 199 -2.06 4.27 32.49
C ALA A 199 -3.38 3.56 32.16
N SER A 200 -4.28 3.46 33.14
CA SER A 200 -5.59 2.81 32.95
C SER A 200 -6.57 3.77 32.27
N THR A 201 -6.59 3.79 30.95
CA THR A 201 -7.56 4.52 30.12
C THR A 201 -8.53 3.55 29.44
N GLN A 202 -9.63 4.05 28.87
CA GLN A 202 -10.55 3.21 28.10
C GLN A 202 -9.84 2.58 26.89
N LYS A 203 -8.93 3.32 26.27
CA LYS A 203 -8.18 2.88 25.08
C LYS A 203 -7.18 1.79 25.43
N THR A 204 -6.42 1.93 26.51
CA THR A 204 -5.46 0.91 26.96
C THR A 204 -6.17 -0.36 27.43
N LYS A 205 -7.36 -0.25 28.05
CA LYS A 205 -8.19 -1.41 28.38
C LYS A 205 -8.66 -2.18 27.15
N TYR A 206 -9.12 -1.46 26.12
CA TYR A 206 -9.51 -2.06 24.85
C TYR A 206 -8.35 -2.81 24.20
N MET A 207 -7.18 -2.19 24.11
CA MET A 207 -5.97 -2.82 23.54
C MET A 207 -5.58 -4.09 24.31
N TYR A 208 -5.68 -4.05 25.63
CA TYR A 208 -5.38 -5.21 26.48
C TYR A 208 -6.34 -6.39 26.25
N GLU A 209 -7.63 -6.12 26.08
CA GLU A 209 -8.62 -7.18 25.76
C GLU A 209 -8.40 -7.77 24.36
N GLU A 210 -7.97 -6.98 23.40
CA GLU A 210 -7.59 -7.48 22.06
C GLU A 210 -6.36 -8.40 22.12
N ILE A 211 -5.32 -8.03 22.87
CA ILE A 211 -4.13 -8.86 23.09
C ILE A 211 -4.50 -10.20 23.72
N LYS A 212 -5.42 -10.21 24.69
CA LYS A 212 -5.90 -11.45 25.32
C LYS A 212 -6.63 -12.37 24.37
N LYS A 213 -7.40 -11.84 23.42
CA LYS A 213 -8.12 -12.65 22.43
C LYS A 213 -7.18 -13.33 21.43
N THR A 214 -6.01 -12.75 21.19
CA THR A 214 -5.00 -13.30 20.26
C THR A 214 -4.25 -14.49 20.90
N ASN A 215 -4.38 -14.71 22.22
CA ASN A 215 -3.72 -15.75 23.00
C ASN A 215 -4.61 -17.00 23.24
N ILE A 216 -5.74 -17.14 22.52
CA ILE A 216 -6.59 -18.34 22.52
C ILE A 216 -6.53 -18.97 21.13
#